data_9d3879dbead868dc9c5841d1a30160dd
#
_entry.id   9d3879dbead868dc9c5841d1a30160dd
#
_cell.length_a   1.000
_cell.length_b   1.000
_cell.length_c   1.000
_cell.angle_alpha   90.00
_cell.angle_beta   90.00
_cell.angle_gamma   90.00
#
_symmetry.space_group_name_H-M   'P 1'
#
loop_
_entity.id
_entity.type
_entity.pdbx_description
1 polymer ?
#
loop_
_entity_poly.entity_id
_entity_poly.type
_entity_poly.pdbx_seq_one_letter_code
_entity_poly.pdbx_strand_id
1 'polypeptide(L)'
;MTTFGNTKEAVTSGKARMEKALEDFRKELATVRTGRANAALLDNVRVDYHGTPMPVNQLGTVTVPDATMLVIAPWDPSAVSLIDKAIRASDLGLNPTNDGKVVRVPIPSPTEERRKELVKHVHKVLENHRTAVRNIRRDIKEAIDKLEKDKKISQDEQKRALEELEKVSQTETKKIEDLGAAKEKEVMEIR
;
A
#
# COMPACT_ATOMS: atom_id res chain seq x y z
N MET A 1 18.60 -21.17 9.80
CA MET A 1 18.76 -21.62 8.40
C MET A 1 17.62 -22.57 8.09
N THR A 2 16.81 -22.27 7.10
CA THR A 2 15.68 -23.12 6.70
C THR A 2 16.23 -24.29 5.91
N THR A 3 15.98 -25.52 6.37
CA THR A 3 16.42 -26.74 5.70
C THR A 3 15.28 -27.23 4.82
N PHE A 4 15.54 -27.39 3.53
CA PHE A 4 14.56 -27.88 2.55
C PHE A 4 14.87 -29.33 2.18
N GLY A 5 13.86 -30.12 1.86
CA GLY A 5 14.01 -31.49 1.42
C GLY A 5 14.39 -31.65 -0.06
N ASN A 6 13.96 -30.67 -0.89
CA ASN A 6 14.20 -30.66 -2.34
C ASN A 6 14.21 -29.24 -2.91
N THR A 7 14.62 -29.10 -4.17
CA THR A 7 14.71 -27.79 -4.88
C THR A 7 13.36 -27.12 -5.06
N LYS A 8 12.30 -27.89 -5.35
CA LYS A 8 10.96 -27.38 -5.59
C LYS A 8 10.40 -26.71 -4.33
N GLU A 9 10.62 -27.31 -3.17
CA GLU A 9 10.23 -26.74 -1.88
C GLU A 9 10.98 -25.44 -1.59
N ALA A 10 12.29 -25.40 -1.85
CA ALA A 10 13.11 -24.21 -1.67
C ALA A 10 12.64 -23.06 -2.56
N VAL A 11 12.42 -23.29 -3.86
CA VAL A 11 11.94 -22.27 -4.80
C VAL A 11 10.52 -21.80 -4.45
N THR A 12 9.62 -22.72 -4.09
CA THR A 12 8.25 -22.37 -3.67
C THR A 12 8.24 -21.50 -2.42
N SER A 13 9.06 -21.85 -1.42
CA SER A 13 9.24 -21.05 -0.21
C SER A 13 9.82 -19.65 -0.52
N GLY A 14 10.81 -19.59 -1.42
CA GLY A 14 11.38 -18.34 -1.90
C GLY A 14 10.34 -17.45 -2.55
N LYS A 15 9.53 -18.01 -3.44
CA LYS A 15 8.43 -17.30 -4.11
C LYS A 15 7.42 -16.76 -3.09
N ALA A 16 6.94 -17.58 -2.16
CA ALA A 16 5.99 -17.17 -1.13
C ALA A 16 6.55 -16.02 -0.25
N ARG A 17 7.84 -16.08 0.11
CA ARG A 17 8.50 -15.03 0.88
C ARG A 17 8.63 -13.72 0.09
N MET A 18 8.92 -13.79 -1.23
CA MET A 18 9.00 -12.62 -2.10
C MET A 18 7.62 -12.01 -2.34
N GLU A 19 6.58 -12.82 -2.55
CA GLU A 19 5.19 -12.38 -2.67
C GLU A 19 4.72 -11.66 -1.39
N LYS A 20 5.07 -12.18 -0.22
CA LYS A 20 4.79 -11.52 1.06
C LYS A 20 5.51 -10.17 1.16
N ALA A 21 6.78 -10.08 0.76
CA ALA A 21 7.51 -8.82 0.74
C ALA A 21 6.86 -7.79 -0.20
N LEU A 22 6.31 -8.23 -1.35
CA LEU A 22 5.55 -7.37 -2.26
C LEU A 22 4.23 -6.90 -1.61
N GLU A 23 3.54 -7.77 -0.89
CA GLU A 23 2.31 -7.41 -0.18
C GLU A 23 2.57 -6.40 0.94
N ASP A 24 3.64 -6.61 1.71
CA ASP A 24 4.06 -5.66 2.76
C ASP A 24 4.46 -4.31 2.14
N PHE A 25 5.12 -4.32 0.98
CA PHE A 25 5.40 -3.09 0.21
C PHE A 25 4.12 -2.35 -0.19
N ARG A 26 3.11 -3.05 -0.68
CA ARG A 26 1.80 -2.45 -1.02
C ARG A 26 1.14 -1.80 0.20
N LYS A 27 1.18 -2.48 1.35
CA LYS A 27 0.62 -1.95 2.60
C LYS A 27 1.38 -0.70 3.03
N GLU A 28 2.71 -0.71 2.97
CA GLU A 28 3.53 0.44 3.33
C GLU A 28 3.31 1.62 2.38
N LEU A 29 3.21 1.39 1.06
CA LEU A 29 2.85 2.42 0.10
C LEU A 29 1.45 3.02 0.34
N ALA A 30 0.50 2.21 0.81
CA ALA A 30 -0.85 2.68 1.14
C ALA A 30 -0.85 3.64 2.34
N THR A 31 0.09 3.51 3.26
CA THR A 31 0.22 4.43 4.41
C THR A 31 0.81 5.79 4.02
N VAL A 32 1.46 5.89 2.85
CA VAL A 32 1.99 7.15 2.34
C VAL A 32 0.83 8.04 1.90
N ARG A 33 0.47 9.01 2.74
CA ARG A 33 -0.57 10.01 2.46
C ARG A 33 -0.07 10.95 1.37
N THR A 34 -0.54 10.76 0.16
CA THR A 34 -0.13 11.57 -1.00
C THR A 34 -0.83 12.95 -1.06
N GLY A 35 -1.81 13.21 -0.20
CA GLY A 35 -2.67 14.40 -0.29
C GLY A 35 -3.79 14.26 -1.32
N ARG A 36 -3.97 13.05 -1.88
CA ARG A 36 -5.10 12.76 -2.76
C ARG A 36 -6.31 12.39 -1.92
N ALA A 37 -7.46 12.93 -2.32
CA ALA A 37 -8.74 12.58 -1.73
C ALA A 37 -9.01 11.07 -1.90
N ASN A 38 -9.29 10.40 -0.78
CA ASN A 38 -9.67 8.99 -0.76
C ASN A 38 -10.78 8.81 0.28
N ALA A 39 -11.83 8.09 -0.07
CA ALA A 39 -12.94 7.79 0.84
C ALA A 39 -12.46 7.10 2.14
N ALA A 40 -11.42 6.29 2.08
CA ALA A 40 -10.81 5.64 3.24
C ALA A 40 -10.28 6.62 4.32
N LEU A 41 -10.05 7.89 3.99
CA LEU A 41 -9.69 8.92 4.98
C LEU A 41 -10.78 9.12 6.03
N LEU A 42 -12.03 8.87 5.66
CA LEU A 42 -13.20 9.06 6.53
C LEU A 42 -13.64 7.80 7.26
N ASP A 43 -13.03 6.63 7.01
CA ASP A 43 -13.41 5.35 7.63
C ASP A 43 -13.28 5.36 9.15
N ASN A 44 -12.36 6.16 9.68
CA ASN A 44 -12.13 6.29 11.13
C ASN A 44 -12.97 7.40 11.77
N VAL A 45 -13.66 8.24 10.97
CA VAL A 45 -14.50 9.31 11.50
C VAL A 45 -15.82 8.72 11.99
N ARG A 46 -16.10 8.90 13.28
CA ARG A 46 -17.35 8.48 13.92
C ARG A 46 -18.25 9.68 14.10
N VAL A 47 -19.46 9.57 13.60
CA VAL A 47 -20.52 10.57 13.73
C VAL A 47 -21.51 10.08 14.78
N ASP A 48 -21.79 10.90 15.76
CA ASP A 48 -22.86 10.61 16.71
C ASP A 48 -24.22 10.86 16.05
N TYR A 49 -24.85 9.78 15.62
CA TYR A 49 -26.17 9.82 15.00
C TYR A 49 -27.21 9.21 15.94
N HIS A 50 -28.06 10.05 16.51
CA HIS A 50 -29.06 9.68 17.53
C HIS A 50 -28.49 8.92 18.74
N GLY A 51 -27.32 9.36 19.23
CA GLY A 51 -26.65 8.73 20.38
C GLY A 51 -25.87 7.46 20.07
N THR A 52 -25.73 7.11 18.79
CA THR A 52 -24.94 5.96 18.33
C THR A 52 -23.81 6.41 17.45
N PRO A 53 -22.53 6.06 17.76
CA PRO A 53 -21.41 6.41 16.92
C PRO A 53 -21.38 5.53 15.66
N MET A 54 -21.66 6.14 14.52
CA MET A 54 -21.69 5.48 13.21
C MET A 54 -20.57 5.99 12.29
N PRO A 55 -19.97 5.16 11.44
CA PRO A 55 -19.01 5.62 10.46
C PRO A 55 -19.72 6.41 9.34
N VAL A 56 -19.02 7.40 8.75
CA VAL A 56 -19.56 8.28 7.71
C VAL A 56 -20.14 7.51 6.52
N ASN A 57 -19.52 6.43 6.12
CA ASN A 57 -19.96 5.57 5.00
C ASN A 57 -21.29 4.84 5.23
N GLN A 58 -21.75 4.77 6.48
CA GLN A 58 -23.08 4.24 6.86
C GLN A 58 -24.15 5.32 6.98
N LEU A 59 -23.80 6.58 6.80
CA LEU A 59 -24.75 7.72 6.87
C LEU A 59 -24.97 8.37 5.50
N GLY A 60 -24.14 8.05 4.52
CA GLY A 60 -24.26 8.63 3.18
C GLY A 60 -23.26 8.03 2.19
N THR A 61 -23.39 8.44 0.94
CA THR A 61 -22.48 8.07 -0.13
C THR A 61 -21.29 9.02 -0.15
N VAL A 62 -20.07 8.46 -0.09
CA VAL A 62 -18.81 9.21 -0.23
C VAL A 62 -18.33 9.10 -1.67
N THR A 63 -18.16 10.21 -2.33
CA THR A 63 -17.65 10.31 -3.71
C THR A 63 -16.40 11.18 -3.77
N VAL A 64 -15.55 10.94 -4.76
CA VAL A 64 -14.29 11.66 -5.01
C VAL A 64 -14.39 12.29 -6.41
N PRO A 65 -15.05 13.44 -6.57
CA PRO A 65 -15.18 14.08 -7.87
C PRO A 65 -13.83 14.57 -8.40
N ASP A 66 -12.93 15.00 -7.52
CA ASP A 66 -11.61 15.52 -7.84
C ASP A 66 -10.53 14.94 -6.92
N ALA A 67 -9.27 14.99 -7.36
CA ALA A 67 -8.14 14.51 -6.58
C ALA A 67 -7.97 15.16 -5.20
N THR A 68 -8.54 16.36 -5.01
CA THR A 68 -8.44 17.17 -3.79
C THR A 68 -9.78 17.43 -3.10
N MET A 69 -10.84 16.74 -3.52
CA MET A 69 -12.18 16.96 -2.99
C MET A 69 -12.88 15.65 -2.65
N LEU A 70 -13.39 15.55 -1.44
CA LEU A 70 -14.36 14.53 -1.05
C LEU A 70 -15.75 15.17 -0.95
N VAL A 71 -16.76 14.49 -1.45
CA VAL A 71 -18.16 14.90 -1.33
C VAL A 71 -18.93 13.77 -0.66
N ILE A 72 -19.60 14.10 0.43
CA ILE A 72 -20.46 13.20 1.19
C ILE A 72 -21.90 13.64 0.96
N ALA A 73 -22.69 12.75 0.40
CA ALA A 73 -24.13 12.92 0.22
C ALA A 73 -24.87 12.05 1.26
N PRO A 74 -25.29 12.62 2.40
CA PRO A 74 -26.04 11.90 3.41
C PRO A 74 -27.41 11.47 2.89
N TRP A 75 -27.89 10.33 3.36
CA TRP A 75 -29.26 9.88 3.04
C TRP A 75 -30.31 10.65 3.84
N ASP A 76 -29.93 11.17 5.01
CA ASP A 76 -30.77 12.00 5.85
C ASP A 76 -30.20 13.42 5.92
N PRO A 77 -30.96 14.45 5.56
CA PRO A 77 -30.54 15.84 5.68
C PRO A 77 -30.10 16.26 7.09
N SER A 78 -30.66 15.63 8.13
CA SER A 78 -30.30 15.92 9.54
C SER A 78 -28.85 15.50 9.85
N ALA A 79 -28.32 14.53 9.14
CA ALA A 79 -26.95 14.05 9.32
C ALA A 79 -25.88 15.01 8.75
N VAL A 80 -26.24 15.93 7.85
CA VAL A 80 -25.29 16.88 7.21
C VAL A 80 -24.48 17.65 8.25
N SER A 81 -25.16 18.29 9.21
CA SER A 81 -24.50 19.08 10.25
C SER A 81 -23.72 18.23 11.25
N LEU A 82 -24.15 17.00 11.50
CA LEU A 82 -23.47 16.06 12.38
C LEU A 82 -22.17 15.55 11.74
N ILE A 83 -22.21 15.23 10.46
CA ILE A 83 -21.02 14.83 9.68
C ILE A 83 -20.01 15.98 9.62
N ASP A 84 -20.45 17.20 9.33
CA ASP A 84 -19.59 18.40 9.30
C ASP A 84 -18.86 18.57 10.64
N LYS A 85 -19.59 18.52 11.76
CA LYS A 85 -19.01 18.63 13.10
C LYS A 85 -18.05 17.52 13.42
N ALA A 86 -18.39 16.26 13.09
CA ALA A 86 -17.54 15.11 13.36
C ALA A 86 -16.21 15.16 12.57
N ILE A 87 -16.24 15.61 11.32
CA ILE A 87 -15.02 15.80 10.51
C ILE A 87 -14.15 16.91 11.08
N ARG A 88 -14.73 18.05 11.50
CA ARG A 88 -13.98 19.13 12.14
C ARG A 88 -13.36 18.73 13.47
N ALA A 89 -14.05 17.89 14.24
CA ALA A 89 -13.58 17.40 15.54
C ALA A 89 -12.55 16.26 15.38
N SER A 90 -12.40 15.68 14.19
CA SER A 90 -11.43 14.61 13.94
C SER A 90 -10.01 15.14 13.86
N ASP A 91 -9.03 14.28 14.19
CA ASP A 91 -7.58 14.58 14.09
C ASP A 91 -7.07 14.70 12.63
N LEU A 92 -7.98 14.71 11.65
CA LEU A 92 -7.62 14.82 10.23
C LEU A 92 -7.23 16.24 9.81
N GLY A 93 -7.58 17.26 10.61
CA GLY A 93 -7.28 18.66 10.30
C GLY A 93 -7.99 19.18 9.05
N LEU A 94 -9.13 18.58 8.69
CA LEU A 94 -9.90 18.94 7.50
C LEU A 94 -10.96 19.99 7.85
N ASN A 95 -11.22 20.92 6.91
CA ASN A 95 -12.23 21.96 7.04
C ASN A 95 -13.39 21.70 6.08
N PRO A 96 -14.40 20.91 6.48
CA PRO A 96 -15.55 20.66 5.64
C PRO A 96 -16.39 21.92 5.46
N THR A 97 -17.09 21.99 4.34
CA THR A 97 -18.14 22.97 4.06
C THR A 97 -19.41 22.21 3.69
N ASN A 98 -20.58 22.70 4.09
CA ASN A 98 -21.86 22.09 3.74
C ASN A 98 -22.80 23.11 3.10
N ASP A 99 -23.66 22.66 2.20
CA ASP A 99 -24.70 23.42 1.55
C ASP A 99 -26.13 22.99 1.99
N GLY A 100 -26.23 22.28 3.11
CA GLY A 100 -27.48 21.73 3.64
C GLY A 100 -27.94 20.43 2.98
N LYS A 101 -27.29 19.99 1.89
CA LYS A 101 -27.58 18.72 1.18
C LYS A 101 -26.38 17.79 1.15
N VAL A 102 -25.19 18.34 0.93
CA VAL A 102 -23.95 17.59 0.88
C VAL A 102 -22.87 18.25 1.73
N VAL A 103 -21.91 17.46 2.19
CA VAL A 103 -20.71 17.94 2.87
C VAL A 103 -19.53 17.81 1.91
N ARG A 104 -18.86 18.93 1.63
CA ARG A 104 -17.65 18.99 0.79
C ARG A 104 -16.43 19.11 1.70
N VAL A 105 -15.48 18.22 1.50
CA VAL A 105 -14.25 18.18 2.30
C VAL A 105 -13.08 18.45 1.36
N PRO A 106 -12.57 19.69 1.31
CA PRO A 106 -11.36 19.97 0.54
C PRO A 106 -10.14 19.36 1.25
N ILE A 107 -9.33 18.64 0.48
CA ILE A 107 -8.06 18.09 0.93
C ILE A 107 -6.96 19.05 0.48
N PRO A 108 -6.17 19.64 1.40
CA PRO A 108 -5.11 20.56 1.02
C PRO A 108 -4.06 19.85 0.19
N SER A 109 -3.74 20.39 -0.97
CA SER A 109 -2.66 19.88 -1.83
C SER A 109 -1.32 20.05 -1.11
N PRO A 110 -0.43 19.04 -1.15
CA PRO A 110 0.89 19.15 -0.58
C PRO A 110 1.73 20.19 -1.35
N THR A 111 2.56 20.93 -0.65
CA THR A 111 3.52 21.86 -1.26
C THR A 111 4.54 21.09 -2.13
N GLU A 112 5.24 21.79 -3.05
CA GLU A 112 6.28 21.14 -3.87
C GLU A 112 7.38 20.51 -3.02
N GLU A 113 7.77 21.16 -1.94
CA GLU A 113 8.76 20.62 -1.00
C GLU A 113 8.26 19.31 -0.38
N ARG A 114 7.02 19.31 0.07
CA ARG A 114 6.40 18.12 0.65
C ARG A 114 6.25 16.98 -0.35
N ARG A 115 5.94 17.27 -1.61
CA ARG A 115 5.93 16.28 -2.69
C ARG A 115 7.31 15.64 -2.90
N LYS A 116 8.37 16.46 -2.94
CA LYS A 116 9.75 15.97 -3.06
C LYS A 116 10.16 15.08 -1.87
N GLU A 117 9.75 15.42 -0.66
CA GLU A 117 9.97 14.58 0.52
C GLU A 117 9.22 13.23 0.42
N LEU A 118 7.96 13.26 -0.02
CA LEU A 118 7.16 12.04 -0.23
C LEU A 118 7.80 11.13 -1.28
N VAL A 119 8.27 11.68 -2.40
CA VAL A 119 9.01 10.93 -3.43
C VAL A 119 10.26 10.30 -2.85
N LYS A 120 11.07 11.05 -2.09
CA LYS A 120 12.25 10.48 -1.40
C LYS A 120 11.86 9.35 -0.45
N HIS A 121 10.75 9.49 0.26
CA HIS A 121 10.26 8.44 1.15
C HIS A 121 9.83 7.20 0.36
N VAL A 122 9.09 7.35 -0.73
CA VAL A 122 8.71 6.24 -1.63
C VAL A 122 9.94 5.51 -2.16
N HIS A 123 10.97 6.25 -2.62
CA HIS A 123 12.23 5.65 -3.06
C HIS A 123 12.94 4.87 -1.96
N LYS A 124 12.97 5.39 -0.74
CA LYS A 124 13.57 4.70 0.42
C LYS A 124 12.84 3.38 0.72
N VAL A 125 11.51 3.41 0.74
CA VAL A 125 10.67 2.21 0.96
C VAL A 125 10.90 1.19 -0.16
N LEU A 126 10.94 1.64 -1.43
CA LEU A 126 11.20 0.80 -2.59
C LEU A 126 12.57 0.09 -2.47
N GLU A 127 13.63 0.81 -2.13
CA GLU A 127 14.97 0.21 -1.99
C GLU A 127 15.06 -0.78 -0.83
N ASN A 128 14.34 -0.55 0.27
CA ASN A 128 14.24 -1.49 1.37
C ASN A 128 13.64 -2.82 0.90
N HIS A 129 12.54 -2.78 0.16
CA HIS A 129 11.87 -3.98 -0.33
C HIS A 129 12.64 -4.68 -1.46
N ARG A 130 13.32 -3.92 -2.35
CA ARG A 130 14.28 -4.50 -3.32
C ARG A 130 15.39 -5.27 -2.61
N THR A 131 15.93 -4.70 -1.55
CA THR A 131 16.96 -5.35 -0.74
C THR A 131 16.41 -6.59 -0.04
N ALA A 132 15.16 -6.57 0.44
CA ALA A 132 14.50 -7.74 1.04
C ALA A 132 14.37 -8.89 0.01
N VAL A 133 13.91 -8.61 -1.22
CA VAL A 133 13.82 -9.62 -2.30
C VAL A 133 15.21 -10.17 -2.63
N ARG A 134 16.23 -9.31 -2.71
CA ARG A 134 17.62 -9.72 -2.96
C ARG A 134 18.16 -10.64 -1.87
N ASN A 135 17.87 -10.33 -0.61
CA ASN A 135 18.26 -11.18 0.53
C ASN A 135 17.55 -12.52 0.50
N ILE A 136 16.24 -12.55 0.23
CA ILE A 136 15.47 -13.80 0.09
C ILE A 136 16.08 -14.66 -1.03
N ARG A 137 16.39 -14.08 -2.19
CA ARG A 137 17.03 -14.78 -3.29
C ARG A 137 18.35 -15.40 -2.86
N ARG A 138 19.19 -14.66 -2.14
CA ARG A 138 20.47 -15.14 -1.64
C ARG A 138 20.29 -16.30 -0.67
N ASP A 139 19.38 -16.19 0.29
CA ASP A 139 19.09 -17.24 1.28
C ASP A 139 18.66 -18.55 0.60
N ILE A 140 17.79 -18.45 -0.40
CA ILE A 140 17.29 -19.64 -1.14
C ILE A 140 18.39 -20.23 -2.03
N LYS A 141 19.21 -19.40 -2.68
CA LYS A 141 20.36 -19.85 -3.45
C LYS A 141 21.32 -20.64 -2.56
N GLU A 142 21.70 -20.10 -1.41
CA GLU A 142 22.58 -20.78 -0.45
C GLU A 142 21.99 -22.13 0.02
N ALA A 143 20.65 -22.19 0.20
CA ALA A 143 19.99 -23.45 0.56
C ALA A 143 20.03 -24.48 -0.58
N ILE A 144 19.83 -24.06 -1.83
CA ILE A 144 19.93 -24.92 -3.01
C ILE A 144 21.38 -25.42 -3.21
N ASP A 145 22.36 -24.54 -3.08
CA ASP A 145 23.79 -24.87 -3.17
C ASP A 145 24.20 -25.89 -2.08
N LYS A 146 23.59 -25.81 -0.88
CA LYS A 146 23.80 -26.77 0.19
C LYS A 146 23.20 -28.13 -0.14
N LEU A 147 22.01 -28.19 -0.75
CA LEU A 147 21.41 -29.49 -1.17
C LEU A 147 22.28 -30.22 -2.18
N GLU A 148 22.92 -29.49 -3.10
CA GLU A 148 23.88 -30.08 -4.07
C GLU A 148 25.14 -30.61 -3.36
N LYS A 149 25.74 -29.80 -2.46
CA LYS A 149 26.91 -30.21 -1.66
C LYS A 149 26.64 -31.44 -0.81
N ASP A 150 25.45 -31.56 -0.25
CA ASP A 150 24.97 -32.70 0.54
C ASP A 150 24.58 -33.89 -0.36
N LYS A 151 24.76 -33.77 -1.70
CA LYS A 151 24.44 -34.80 -2.72
C LYS A 151 22.97 -35.24 -2.71
N LYS A 152 22.07 -34.36 -2.27
CA LYS A 152 20.62 -34.59 -2.27
C LYS A 152 19.96 -34.30 -3.60
N ILE A 153 20.63 -33.52 -4.44
CA ILE A 153 20.20 -33.12 -5.78
C ILE A 153 21.37 -33.20 -6.76
N SER A 154 21.06 -33.35 -8.04
CA SER A 154 22.04 -33.31 -9.12
C SER A 154 22.40 -31.85 -9.49
N GLN A 155 23.55 -31.68 -10.17
CA GLN A 155 23.95 -30.36 -10.69
C GLN A 155 22.95 -29.78 -11.70
N ASP A 156 22.30 -30.64 -12.50
CA ASP A 156 21.28 -30.22 -13.46
C ASP A 156 20.03 -29.73 -12.75
N GLU A 157 19.61 -30.37 -11.66
CA GLU A 157 18.48 -29.92 -10.82
C GLU A 157 18.80 -28.61 -10.11
N GLN A 158 20.02 -28.45 -9.60
CA GLN A 158 20.50 -27.21 -9.03
C GLN A 158 20.38 -26.05 -10.05
N LYS A 159 20.92 -26.24 -11.26
CA LYS A 159 20.93 -25.23 -12.32
C LYS A 159 19.50 -24.79 -12.69
N ARG A 160 18.60 -25.76 -12.90
CA ARG A 160 17.20 -25.47 -13.22
C ARG A 160 16.51 -24.69 -12.09
N ALA A 161 16.74 -25.08 -10.85
CA ALA A 161 16.17 -24.39 -9.69
C ALA A 161 16.68 -22.95 -9.53
N LEU A 162 17.97 -22.71 -9.80
CA LEU A 162 18.55 -21.38 -9.77
C LEU A 162 18.01 -20.49 -10.92
N GLU A 163 17.80 -21.05 -12.11
CA GLU A 163 17.17 -20.33 -13.23
C GLU A 163 15.71 -19.97 -12.92
N GLU A 164 14.96 -20.88 -12.29
CA GLU A 164 13.58 -20.60 -11.86
C GLU A 164 13.55 -19.53 -10.77
N LEU A 165 14.40 -19.62 -9.75
CA LEU A 165 14.54 -18.64 -8.68
C LEU A 165 14.87 -17.25 -9.24
N GLU A 166 15.76 -17.17 -10.25
CA GLU A 166 16.13 -15.91 -10.88
C GLU A 166 14.94 -15.28 -11.60
N LYS A 167 14.18 -16.07 -12.38
CA LYS A 167 12.95 -15.59 -13.05
C LYS A 167 11.91 -15.06 -12.06
N VAL A 168 11.70 -15.78 -10.96
CA VAL A 168 10.78 -15.33 -9.90
C VAL A 168 11.27 -14.02 -9.28
N SER A 169 12.55 -13.93 -8.93
CA SER A 169 13.14 -12.74 -8.35
C SER A 169 13.02 -11.52 -9.26
N GLN A 170 13.30 -11.68 -10.56
CA GLN A 170 13.16 -10.60 -11.55
C GLN A 170 11.71 -10.14 -11.69
N THR A 171 10.78 -11.09 -11.71
CA THR A 171 9.34 -10.78 -11.81
C THR A 171 8.85 -9.98 -10.60
N GLU A 172 9.22 -10.40 -9.37
CA GLU A 172 8.80 -9.71 -8.16
C GLU A 172 9.50 -8.35 -8.00
N THR A 173 10.78 -8.24 -8.37
CA THR A 173 11.49 -6.95 -8.40
C THR A 173 10.83 -5.96 -9.35
N LYS A 174 10.48 -6.42 -10.56
CA LYS A 174 9.79 -5.57 -11.54
C LYS A 174 8.43 -5.07 -11.02
N LYS A 175 7.65 -5.94 -10.35
CA LYS A 175 6.37 -5.53 -9.73
C LYS A 175 6.57 -4.45 -8.66
N ILE A 176 7.64 -4.56 -7.85
CA ILE A 176 7.99 -3.54 -6.85
C ILE A 176 8.34 -2.22 -7.54
N GLU A 177 9.14 -2.25 -8.61
CA GLU A 177 9.53 -1.06 -9.38
C GLU A 177 8.32 -0.40 -10.04
N ASP A 178 7.44 -1.16 -10.67
CA ASP A 178 6.23 -0.67 -11.32
C ASP A 178 5.27 0.00 -10.31
N LEU A 179 5.09 -0.60 -9.14
CA LEU A 179 4.28 -0.01 -8.06
C LEU A 179 4.90 1.25 -7.48
N GLY A 180 6.22 1.28 -7.31
CA GLY A 180 6.95 2.46 -6.85
C GLY A 180 6.82 3.62 -7.84
N ALA A 181 7.03 3.36 -9.13
CA ALA A 181 6.89 4.36 -10.19
C ALA A 181 5.45 4.89 -10.31
N ALA A 182 4.45 4.00 -10.18
CA ALA A 182 3.05 4.41 -10.17
C ALA A 182 2.75 5.35 -8.99
N LYS A 183 3.28 5.04 -7.80
CA LYS A 183 3.10 5.87 -6.60
C LYS A 183 3.82 7.21 -6.70
N GLU A 184 5.02 7.25 -7.26
CA GLU A 184 5.76 8.48 -7.53
C GLU A 184 4.97 9.40 -8.47
N LYS A 185 4.46 8.83 -9.56
CA LYS A 185 3.62 9.56 -10.51
C LYS A 185 2.36 10.10 -9.82
N GLU A 186 1.69 9.30 -8.99
CA GLU A 186 0.54 9.73 -8.20
C GLU A 186 0.86 10.95 -7.32
N VAL A 187 2.01 10.95 -6.63
CA VAL A 187 2.46 12.07 -5.77
C VAL A 187 2.74 13.33 -6.59
N MET A 188 3.28 13.19 -7.79
CA MET A 188 3.67 14.33 -8.63
C MET A 188 2.51 14.95 -9.43
N GLU A 189 1.49 14.16 -9.77
CA GLU A 189 0.32 14.61 -10.57
C GLU A 189 -0.73 15.38 -9.76
N ILE A 190 -0.65 15.43 -8.43
CA ILE A 190 -1.58 16.19 -7.60
C ILE A 190 -1.27 17.69 -7.76
N ARG A 191 -2.13 18.38 -8.47
CA ARG A 191 -2.12 19.84 -8.66
C ARG A 191 -3.11 20.51 -7.74
#